data_d940c2a81b0a6d905321bad4c8b0f0bc
#
_entry.id   d940c2a81b0a6d905321bad4c8b0f0bc
#
_cell.length_a   1.000
_cell.length_b   1.000
_cell.length_c   1.000
_cell.angle_alpha   90.00
_cell.angle_beta   90.00
_cell.angle_gamma   90.00
#
_symmetry.space_group_name_H-M   'P 1'
#
loop_
_entity.id
_entity.type
_entity.pdbx_description
1 polymer ?
#
loop_
_entity_poly.entity_id
_entity_poly.type
_entity_poly.pdbx_seq_one_letter_code
_entity_poly.pdbx_strand_id
1 'polypeptide(L)'
;LEQFALLNVVWAATIVLLEVPSGALADVIGRKNLLVFAGILMVIEMGLLCVVPVGYSTLLFTVLLINRVLSGTAEAAASGADEALAYDALKKEGDIKNWSLVLEKQMRFQSIAYIGAMTLGAAVYDPALMQKLANWMGLEVILTQTDTLRFPIYLTLGMAVLTLITTLRMQESNNRPEECLDLSGSGASVGEAFKLTFQAGKWILKTPFALVIIAFGFLFDHVIRMLLTLNSQYYREIQLPEASFGLIGSVMAIVGLVIPRLALYLTQSQTPAKNLMILSFFTFLGLMGMAFFFPYFGVVPAMMLSAIIMMTHFFVSHYLNRITPSHQRATTLSFKGLSFNLAYGLIGVLYSILLAFLRPQLAATNPGMDRLDLENAVFIDSMGWFPWYFIVTMLGLLVIARWQLKNTDVHKRA
;
A
#
# COMPACT_ATOMS: atom_id res chain seq x y z
N LEU A 1 14.36 3.91 -13.30
CA LEU A 1 14.01 3.84 -11.86
C LEU A 1 13.48 5.18 -11.34
N GLU A 2 14.14 6.32 -11.62
CA GLU A 2 13.67 7.66 -11.19
C GLU A 2 12.24 7.95 -11.68
N GLN A 3 11.96 7.74 -12.96
CA GLN A 3 10.61 7.93 -13.51
C GLN A 3 9.57 7.04 -12.80
N PHE A 4 9.92 5.81 -12.47
CA PHE A 4 9.06 4.91 -11.71
C PHE A 4 8.82 5.43 -10.28
N ALA A 5 9.87 5.89 -9.59
CA ALA A 5 9.73 6.49 -8.28
C ALA A 5 8.86 7.76 -8.31
N LEU A 6 9.04 8.62 -9.32
CA LEU A 6 8.21 9.82 -9.51
C LEU A 6 6.74 9.48 -9.76
N LEU A 7 6.43 8.44 -10.55
CA LEU A 7 5.05 7.97 -10.75
C LEU A 7 4.40 7.53 -9.43
N ASN A 8 5.14 6.86 -8.55
CA ASN A 8 4.64 6.49 -7.23
C ASN A 8 4.44 7.70 -6.31
N VAL A 9 5.29 8.73 -6.42
CA VAL A 9 5.09 10.01 -5.72
C VAL A 9 3.80 10.69 -6.18
N VAL A 10 3.54 10.74 -7.48
CA VAL A 10 2.30 11.32 -8.03
C VAL A 10 1.07 10.56 -7.54
N TRP A 11 1.11 9.23 -7.55
CA TRP A 11 0.03 8.40 -7.00
C TRP A 11 -0.21 8.69 -5.51
N ALA A 12 0.83 8.67 -4.68
CA ALA A 12 0.73 8.96 -3.25
C ALA A 12 0.23 10.39 -2.97
N ALA A 13 0.72 11.38 -3.72
CA ALA A 13 0.26 12.77 -3.62
C ALA A 13 -1.22 12.90 -3.99
N THR A 14 -1.68 12.21 -5.03
CA THR A 14 -3.08 12.21 -5.42
C THR A 14 -3.97 11.64 -4.32
N ILE A 15 -3.59 10.51 -3.71
CA ILE A 15 -4.32 9.94 -2.57
C ILE A 15 -4.36 10.95 -1.41
N VAL A 16 -3.21 11.47 -0.99
CA VAL A 16 -3.12 12.41 0.13
C VAL A 16 -4.02 13.63 -0.06
N LEU A 17 -4.08 14.16 -1.28
CA LEU A 17 -4.90 15.34 -1.60
C LEU A 17 -6.39 15.02 -1.64
N LEU A 18 -6.77 13.82 -2.10
CA LEU A 18 -8.16 13.47 -2.38
C LEU A 18 -8.82 12.61 -1.29
N GLU A 19 -8.08 11.93 -0.41
CA GLU A 19 -8.62 11.02 0.61
C GLU A 19 -9.58 11.73 1.58
N VAL A 20 -9.27 12.97 1.97
CA VAL A 20 -10.14 13.76 2.85
C VAL A 20 -11.36 14.35 2.10
N PRO A 21 -11.17 14.95 0.90
CA PRO A 21 -12.30 15.42 0.10
C PRO A 21 -13.27 14.31 -0.33
N SER A 22 -12.76 13.11 -0.63
CA SER A 22 -13.60 11.98 -1.04
C SER A 22 -14.53 11.51 0.08
N GLY A 23 -14.06 11.50 1.34
CA GLY A 23 -14.90 11.18 2.50
C GLY A 23 -16.07 12.16 2.65
N ALA A 24 -15.83 13.47 2.51
CA ALA A 24 -16.89 14.47 2.51
C ALA A 24 -17.83 14.33 1.31
N LEU A 25 -17.29 14.00 0.14
CA LEU A 25 -18.08 13.77 -1.07
C LEU A 25 -18.96 12.53 -0.94
N ALA A 26 -18.50 11.46 -0.28
CA ALA A 26 -19.28 10.27 0.01
C ALA A 26 -20.55 10.60 0.81
N ASP A 27 -20.47 11.52 1.75
CA ASP A 27 -21.60 11.94 2.58
C ASP A 27 -22.61 12.81 1.80
N VAL A 28 -22.18 13.51 0.75
CA VAL A 28 -23.03 14.37 -0.10
C VAL A 28 -23.69 13.60 -1.23
N ILE A 29 -22.89 12.89 -2.06
CA ILE A 29 -23.39 12.21 -3.27
C ILE A 29 -23.84 10.77 -3.03
N GLY A 30 -23.55 10.22 -1.84
CA GLY A 30 -23.79 8.82 -1.47
C GLY A 30 -22.59 7.91 -1.70
N ARG A 31 -22.41 6.97 -0.79
CA ARG A 31 -21.26 6.04 -0.79
C ARG A 31 -21.26 5.12 -1.99
N LYS A 32 -22.43 4.62 -2.39
CA LYS A 32 -22.57 3.81 -3.62
C LYS A 32 -22.10 4.58 -4.85
N ASN A 33 -22.53 5.83 -5.02
CA ASN A 33 -22.17 6.63 -6.18
C ASN A 33 -20.67 6.87 -6.26
N LEU A 34 -20.03 7.05 -5.11
CA LEU A 34 -18.57 7.20 -5.04
C LEU A 34 -17.83 5.90 -5.42
N LEU A 35 -18.33 4.73 -4.98
CA LEU A 35 -17.79 3.43 -5.39
C LEU A 35 -17.99 3.17 -6.89
N VAL A 36 -19.14 3.56 -7.46
CA VAL A 36 -19.37 3.49 -8.92
C VAL A 36 -18.39 4.40 -9.67
N PHE A 37 -18.19 5.61 -9.18
CA PHE A 37 -17.20 6.54 -9.74
C PHE A 37 -15.78 5.95 -9.70
N ALA A 38 -15.37 5.36 -8.57
CA ALA A 38 -14.10 4.65 -8.47
C ALA A 38 -14.00 3.50 -9.48
N GLY A 39 -15.04 2.70 -9.64
CA GLY A 39 -15.11 1.62 -10.64
C GLY A 39 -14.97 2.12 -12.07
N ILE A 40 -15.60 3.26 -12.42
CA ILE A 40 -15.44 3.90 -13.74
C ILE A 40 -13.99 4.32 -13.97
N LEU A 41 -13.37 4.97 -12.98
CA LEU A 41 -11.97 5.37 -13.07
C LEU A 41 -11.04 4.18 -13.26
N MET A 42 -11.27 3.07 -12.54
CA MET A 42 -10.49 1.83 -12.71
C MET A 42 -10.60 1.26 -14.13
N VAL A 43 -11.78 1.29 -14.74
CA VAL A 43 -11.96 0.84 -16.14
C VAL A 43 -11.22 1.76 -17.11
N ILE A 44 -11.29 3.07 -16.91
CA ILE A 44 -10.60 4.06 -17.75
C ILE A 44 -9.08 3.89 -17.63
N GLU A 45 -8.54 3.81 -16.41
CA GLU A 45 -7.10 3.71 -16.18
C GLU A 45 -6.51 2.44 -16.78
N MET A 46 -7.18 1.31 -16.63
CA MET A 46 -6.73 0.04 -17.22
C MET A 46 -6.91 0.04 -18.74
N GLY A 47 -8.00 0.62 -19.24
CA GLY A 47 -8.23 0.79 -20.68
C GLY A 47 -7.15 1.61 -21.37
N LEU A 48 -6.68 2.68 -20.75
CA LEU A 48 -5.55 3.49 -21.24
C LEU A 48 -4.27 2.66 -21.39
N LEU A 49 -3.96 1.80 -20.40
CA LEU A 49 -2.79 0.93 -20.44
C LEU A 49 -2.89 -0.16 -21.52
N CYS A 50 -4.10 -0.60 -21.85
CA CYS A 50 -4.31 -1.59 -22.93
C CYS A 50 -3.97 -1.06 -24.31
N VAL A 51 -4.16 0.25 -24.57
CA VAL A 51 -4.03 0.84 -25.91
C VAL A 51 -2.73 1.64 -26.11
N VAL A 52 -1.99 1.97 -25.04
CA VAL A 52 -0.76 2.77 -25.18
C VAL A 52 0.31 2.01 -25.95
N PRO A 53 0.93 2.60 -27.00
CA PRO A 53 1.99 1.94 -27.75
C PRO A 53 3.28 1.84 -26.92
N VAL A 54 3.89 0.65 -26.93
CA VAL A 54 5.20 0.39 -26.31
C VAL A 54 6.28 0.93 -27.26
N GLY A 55 7.17 1.79 -26.78
CA GLY A 55 8.29 2.31 -27.57
C GLY A 55 8.32 3.83 -27.74
N TYR A 56 7.22 4.53 -27.54
CA TYR A 56 7.19 6.00 -27.51
C TYR A 56 7.36 6.51 -26.09
N SER A 57 8.60 6.73 -25.65
CA SER A 57 8.95 6.99 -24.25
C SER A 57 8.18 8.16 -23.61
N THR A 58 8.00 9.26 -24.33
CA THR A 58 7.27 10.45 -23.83
C THR A 58 5.77 10.19 -23.72
N LEU A 59 5.16 9.57 -24.74
CA LEU A 59 3.74 9.23 -24.72
C LEU A 59 3.44 8.20 -23.62
N LEU A 60 4.26 7.15 -23.53
CA LEU A 60 4.12 6.12 -22.51
C LEU A 60 4.22 6.73 -21.10
N PHE A 61 5.21 7.58 -20.85
CA PHE A 61 5.36 8.24 -19.55
C PHE A 61 4.16 9.14 -19.21
N THR A 62 3.65 9.89 -20.18
CA THR A 62 2.46 10.74 -19.98
C THR A 62 1.23 9.91 -19.64
N VAL A 63 1.00 8.81 -20.36
CA VAL A 63 -0.13 7.90 -20.08
C VAL A 63 0.02 7.24 -18.72
N LEU A 64 1.23 6.82 -18.32
CA LEU A 64 1.50 6.29 -16.99
C LEU A 64 1.26 7.34 -15.89
N LEU A 65 1.59 8.60 -16.15
CA LEU A 65 1.32 9.70 -15.21
C LEU A 65 -0.19 9.92 -15.03
N ILE A 66 -0.94 9.95 -16.14
CA ILE A 66 -2.41 10.04 -16.08
C ILE A 66 -3.00 8.82 -15.33
N ASN A 67 -2.51 7.61 -15.63
CA ASN A 67 -2.92 6.39 -14.95
C ASN A 67 -2.70 6.52 -13.43
N ARG A 68 -1.54 7.06 -12.97
CA ARG A 68 -1.27 7.24 -11.53
C ARG A 68 -2.23 8.22 -10.85
N VAL A 69 -2.62 9.29 -11.55
CA VAL A 69 -3.63 10.24 -11.04
C VAL A 69 -5.00 9.57 -10.98
N LEU A 70 -5.42 8.84 -12.02
CA LEU A 70 -6.69 8.13 -12.05
C LEU A 70 -6.75 7.04 -10.96
N SER A 71 -5.68 6.24 -10.83
CA SER A 71 -5.56 5.20 -9.81
C SER A 71 -5.61 5.77 -8.40
N GLY A 72 -4.83 6.83 -8.12
CA GLY A 72 -4.87 7.50 -6.82
C GLY A 72 -6.23 8.10 -6.50
N THR A 73 -6.94 8.63 -7.52
CA THR A 73 -8.30 9.16 -7.36
C THR A 73 -9.30 8.02 -7.07
N ALA A 74 -9.20 6.90 -7.77
CA ALA A 74 -10.06 5.73 -7.55
C ALA A 74 -9.85 5.14 -6.16
N GLU A 75 -8.60 5.01 -5.73
CA GLU A 75 -8.23 4.54 -4.37
C GLU A 75 -8.81 5.45 -3.29
N ALA A 76 -8.60 6.77 -3.40
CA ALA A 76 -9.14 7.75 -2.46
C ALA A 76 -10.67 7.73 -2.42
N ALA A 77 -11.33 7.57 -3.57
CA ALA A 77 -12.79 7.51 -3.66
C ALA A 77 -13.36 6.22 -3.05
N ALA A 78 -12.66 5.10 -3.17
CA ALA A 78 -13.08 3.82 -2.58
C ALA A 78 -12.77 3.74 -1.08
N SER A 79 -11.72 4.43 -0.63
CA SER A 79 -11.22 4.37 0.76
C SER A 79 -12.31 4.71 1.77
N GLY A 80 -12.67 3.73 2.59
CA GLY A 80 -13.67 3.86 3.66
C GLY A 80 -15.13 3.91 3.19
N ALA A 81 -15.43 4.12 1.92
CA ALA A 81 -16.80 4.13 1.38
C ALA A 81 -17.39 2.71 1.33
N ASP A 82 -16.60 1.72 0.95
CA ASP A 82 -16.95 0.30 0.89
C ASP A 82 -17.25 -0.26 2.29
N GLU A 83 -16.36 -0.04 3.23
CA GLU A 83 -16.51 -0.48 4.61
C GLU A 83 -17.69 0.20 5.29
N ALA A 84 -17.85 1.50 5.09
CA ALA A 84 -18.97 2.27 5.64
C ALA A 84 -20.31 1.84 5.04
N LEU A 85 -20.39 1.56 3.73
CA LEU A 85 -21.59 1.05 3.09
C LEU A 85 -22.00 -0.31 3.64
N ALA A 86 -21.02 -1.22 3.81
CA ALA A 86 -21.25 -2.54 4.38
C ALA A 86 -21.71 -2.46 5.85
N TYR A 87 -21.10 -1.59 6.65
CA TYR A 87 -21.46 -1.37 8.05
C TYR A 87 -22.89 -0.82 8.19
N ASP A 88 -23.28 0.15 7.36
CA ASP A 88 -24.62 0.74 7.39
C ASP A 88 -25.68 -0.26 6.93
N ALA A 89 -25.38 -1.12 5.95
CA ALA A 89 -26.27 -2.20 5.56
C ALA A 89 -26.52 -3.18 6.72
N LEU A 90 -25.43 -3.57 7.42
CA LEU A 90 -25.53 -4.46 8.58
C LEU A 90 -26.28 -3.81 9.76
N LYS A 91 -26.10 -2.50 9.96
CA LYS A 91 -26.84 -1.72 10.97
C LYS A 91 -28.34 -1.71 10.68
N LYS A 92 -28.73 -1.58 9.41
CA LYS A 92 -30.12 -1.60 8.99
C LYS A 92 -30.80 -2.95 9.24
N GLU A 93 -30.06 -4.04 9.05
CA GLU A 93 -30.53 -5.41 9.33
C GLU A 93 -30.58 -5.73 10.84
N GLY A 94 -30.09 -4.82 11.71
CA GLY A 94 -30.07 -5.01 13.16
C GLY A 94 -28.93 -5.91 13.67
N ASP A 95 -27.97 -6.24 12.83
CA ASP A 95 -26.99 -7.30 13.05
C ASP A 95 -25.55 -6.78 13.27
N ILE A 96 -25.40 -5.58 13.80
CA ILE A 96 -24.09 -4.91 14.05
C ILE A 96 -23.11 -5.79 14.82
N LYS A 97 -23.59 -6.66 15.68
CA LYS A 97 -22.76 -7.57 16.49
C LYS A 97 -21.93 -8.50 15.62
N ASN A 98 -22.34 -8.76 14.38
CA ASN A 98 -21.67 -9.60 13.41
C ASN A 98 -20.65 -8.86 12.52
N TRP A 99 -20.42 -7.56 12.76
CA TRP A 99 -19.45 -6.78 12.00
C TRP A 99 -18.06 -7.42 11.94
N SER A 100 -17.56 -7.92 13.07
CA SER A 100 -16.27 -8.60 13.12
C SER A 100 -16.21 -9.86 12.24
N LEU A 101 -17.34 -10.58 12.12
CA LEU A 101 -17.46 -11.75 11.25
C LEU A 101 -17.45 -11.36 9.76
N VAL A 102 -18.09 -10.23 9.43
CA VAL A 102 -18.08 -9.67 8.06
C VAL A 102 -16.64 -9.29 7.67
N LEU A 103 -15.90 -8.60 8.53
CA LEU A 103 -14.50 -8.26 8.31
C LEU A 103 -13.61 -9.51 8.17
N GLU A 104 -13.81 -10.53 9.02
CA GLU A 104 -13.07 -11.79 8.92
C GLU A 104 -13.31 -12.47 7.56
N LYS A 105 -14.57 -12.55 7.13
CA LYS A 105 -14.92 -13.10 5.82
C LYS A 105 -14.31 -12.30 4.67
N GLN A 106 -14.40 -10.96 4.73
CA GLN A 106 -13.79 -10.08 3.74
C GLN A 106 -12.27 -10.34 3.62
N MET A 107 -11.54 -10.35 4.74
CA MET A 107 -10.10 -10.60 4.74
C MET A 107 -9.76 -11.99 4.18
N ARG A 108 -10.56 -13.01 4.49
CA ARG A 108 -10.39 -14.37 3.95
C ARG A 108 -10.61 -14.41 2.44
N PHE A 109 -11.71 -13.82 1.95
CA PHE A 109 -11.96 -13.74 0.51
C PHE A 109 -10.91 -12.92 -0.22
N GLN A 110 -10.45 -11.82 0.36
CA GLN A 110 -9.36 -11.02 -0.17
C GLN A 110 -8.07 -11.84 -0.31
N SER A 111 -7.70 -12.62 0.71
CA SER A 111 -6.51 -13.49 0.66
C SER A 111 -6.64 -14.57 -0.43
N ILE A 112 -7.81 -15.22 -0.55
CA ILE A 112 -8.07 -16.22 -1.60
C ILE A 112 -8.02 -15.59 -2.99
N ALA A 113 -8.67 -14.43 -3.16
CA ALA A 113 -8.64 -13.68 -4.41
C ALA A 113 -7.22 -13.22 -4.78
N TYR A 114 -6.42 -12.80 -3.79
CA TYR A 114 -5.03 -12.42 -3.99
C TYR A 114 -4.18 -13.59 -4.48
N ILE A 115 -4.33 -14.78 -3.89
CA ILE A 115 -3.65 -16.01 -4.36
C ILE A 115 -4.00 -16.26 -5.83
N GLY A 116 -5.30 -16.25 -6.16
CA GLY A 116 -5.77 -16.44 -7.54
C GLY A 116 -5.20 -15.39 -8.50
N ALA A 117 -5.30 -14.12 -8.13
CA ALA A 117 -4.83 -13.01 -8.96
C ALA A 117 -3.32 -13.05 -9.21
N MET A 118 -2.51 -13.31 -8.18
CA MET A 118 -1.06 -13.40 -8.31
C MET A 118 -0.64 -14.60 -9.16
N THR A 119 -1.25 -15.76 -8.94
CA THR A 119 -0.92 -16.97 -9.70
C THR A 119 -1.34 -16.84 -11.16
N LEU A 120 -2.56 -16.38 -11.43
CA LEU A 120 -3.06 -16.19 -12.79
C LEU A 120 -2.29 -15.07 -13.52
N GLY A 121 -2.02 -13.96 -12.83
CA GLY A 121 -1.25 -12.85 -13.38
C GLY A 121 0.15 -13.28 -13.82
N ALA A 122 0.87 -14.05 -12.99
CA ALA A 122 2.18 -14.57 -13.34
C ALA A 122 2.10 -15.59 -14.48
N ALA A 123 1.09 -16.49 -14.46
CA ALA A 123 0.91 -17.50 -15.51
C ALA A 123 0.67 -16.87 -16.90
N VAL A 124 -0.19 -15.85 -16.98
CA VAL A 124 -0.46 -15.19 -18.28
C VAL A 124 0.67 -14.26 -18.73
N TYR A 125 1.54 -13.83 -17.81
CA TYR A 125 2.72 -13.04 -18.14
C TYR A 125 3.84 -13.88 -18.75
N ASP A 126 3.92 -15.18 -18.43
CA ASP A 126 4.97 -16.08 -18.90
C ASP A 126 4.70 -16.51 -20.36
N PRO A 127 5.59 -16.12 -21.32
CA PRO A 127 5.38 -16.47 -22.74
C PRO A 127 5.48 -17.98 -22.99
N ALA A 128 6.26 -18.72 -22.20
CA ALA A 128 6.39 -20.17 -22.38
C ALA A 128 5.11 -20.91 -21.99
N LEU A 129 4.44 -20.49 -20.91
CA LEU A 129 3.15 -21.04 -20.51
C LEU A 129 2.05 -20.66 -21.52
N MET A 130 2.02 -19.41 -21.96
CA MET A 130 1.05 -18.92 -22.94
C MET A 130 1.24 -19.57 -24.31
N GLN A 131 2.47 -19.83 -24.75
CA GLN A 131 2.76 -20.57 -25.98
C GLN A 131 2.25 -22.02 -25.89
N LYS A 132 2.44 -22.70 -24.75
CA LYS A 132 1.89 -24.06 -24.55
C LYS A 132 0.36 -24.06 -24.63
N LEU A 133 -0.29 -23.05 -24.04
CA LEU A 133 -1.75 -22.91 -24.10
C LEU A 133 -2.23 -22.65 -25.52
N ALA A 134 -1.56 -21.74 -26.28
CA ALA A 134 -1.87 -21.45 -27.68
C ALA A 134 -1.74 -22.69 -28.54
N ASN A 135 -0.65 -23.46 -28.39
CA ASN A 135 -0.43 -24.70 -29.12
C ASN A 135 -1.52 -25.77 -28.78
N TRP A 136 -1.92 -25.86 -27.51
CA TRP A 136 -2.99 -26.74 -27.09
C TRP A 136 -4.36 -26.38 -27.69
N MET A 137 -4.59 -25.06 -27.86
CA MET A 137 -5.79 -24.53 -28.52
C MET A 137 -5.72 -24.59 -30.07
N GLY A 138 -4.62 -25.10 -30.64
CA GLY A 138 -4.43 -25.16 -32.09
C GLY A 138 -4.16 -23.81 -32.77
N LEU A 139 -3.70 -22.81 -32.00
CA LEU A 139 -3.37 -21.49 -32.53
C LEU A 139 -1.92 -21.48 -33.02
N GLU A 140 -1.72 -21.21 -34.32
CA GLU A 140 -0.39 -21.04 -34.95
C GLU A 140 0.16 -19.64 -34.73
N VAL A 141 0.37 -19.24 -33.46
CA VAL A 141 0.88 -17.93 -33.08
C VAL A 141 2.18 -18.11 -32.30
N ILE A 142 3.19 -17.31 -32.58
CA ILE A 142 4.42 -17.26 -31.76
C ILE A 142 4.25 -16.11 -30.77
N LEU A 143 4.17 -16.46 -29.49
CA LEU A 143 4.02 -15.49 -28.41
C LEU A 143 5.40 -15.12 -27.83
N THR A 144 5.68 -13.82 -27.84
CA THR A 144 6.89 -13.23 -27.26
C THR A 144 6.58 -12.58 -25.90
N GLN A 145 7.63 -12.23 -25.13
CA GLN A 145 7.47 -11.47 -23.89
C GLN A 145 6.74 -10.12 -24.13
N THR A 146 6.92 -9.51 -25.28
CA THR A 146 6.26 -8.24 -25.63
C THR A 146 4.75 -8.41 -25.75
N ASP A 147 4.30 -9.56 -26.25
CA ASP A 147 2.87 -9.86 -26.40
C ASP A 147 2.23 -10.17 -25.06
N THR A 148 2.89 -11.01 -24.24
CA THR A 148 2.37 -11.42 -22.93
C THR A 148 2.44 -10.32 -21.87
N LEU A 149 3.27 -9.29 -22.06
CA LEU A 149 3.38 -8.14 -21.16
C LEU A 149 2.03 -7.48 -20.83
N ARG A 150 1.10 -7.49 -21.79
CA ARG A 150 -0.22 -6.86 -21.64
C ARG A 150 -1.29 -7.79 -21.07
N PHE A 151 -1.08 -9.10 -21.02
CA PHE A 151 -2.10 -10.04 -20.58
C PHE A 151 -2.57 -9.81 -19.13
N PRO A 152 -1.67 -9.53 -18.15
CA PRO A 152 -2.11 -9.16 -16.81
C PRO A 152 -2.97 -7.88 -16.80
N ILE A 153 -2.67 -6.90 -17.70
CA ILE A 153 -3.44 -5.66 -17.81
C ILE A 153 -4.85 -5.95 -18.32
N TYR A 154 -5.00 -6.83 -19.33
CA TYR A 154 -6.32 -7.26 -19.81
C TYR A 154 -7.13 -7.98 -18.73
N LEU A 155 -6.49 -8.85 -17.93
CA LEU A 155 -7.17 -9.48 -16.79
C LEU A 155 -7.63 -8.45 -15.75
N THR A 156 -6.77 -7.48 -15.44
CA THR A 156 -7.10 -6.41 -14.50
C THR A 156 -8.23 -5.53 -15.03
N LEU A 157 -8.24 -5.23 -16.33
CA LEU A 157 -9.38 -4.52 -16.98
C LEU A 157 -10.67 -5.32 -16.84
N GLY A 158 -10.63 -6.63 -17.08
CA GLY A 158 -11.79 -7.52 -16.86
C GLY A 158 -12.30 -7.46 -15.43
N MET A 159 -11.39 -7.49 -14.44
CA MET A 159 -11.76 -7.35 -13.02
C MET A 159 -12.31 -5.95 -12.69
N ALA A 160 -11.77 -4.89 -13.29
CA ALA A 160 -12.29 -3.52 -13.13
C ALA A 160 -13.74 -3.41 -13.65
N VAL A 161 -14.04 -4.03 -14.80
CA VAL A 161 -15.41 -4.09 -15.35
C VAL A 161 -16.34 -4.87 -14.41
N LEU A 162 -15.90 -6.03 -13.89
CA LEU A 162 -16.68 -6.80 -12.92
C LEU A 162 -16.92 -6.00 -11.62
N THR A 163 -15.92 -5.26 -11.14
CA THR A 163 -16.06 -4.37 -9.99
C THR A 163 -17.09 -3.29 -10.26
N LEU A 164 -17.03 -2.63 -11.43
CA LEU A 164 -18.01 -1.63 -11.84
C LEU A 164 -19.44 -2.23 -11.90
N ILE A 165 -19.61 -3.40 -12.50
CA ILE A 165 -20.93 -4.09 -12.53
C ILE A 165 -21.42 -4.38 -11.11
N THR A 166 -20.51 -4.82 -10.22
CA THR A 166 -20.85 -5.12 -8.82
C THR A 166 -21.29 -3.86 -8.07
N THR A 167 -20.52 -2.77 -8.20
CA THR A 167 -20.84 -1.48 -7.53
C THR A 167 -22.15 -0.88 -8.05
N LEU A 168 -22.45 -1.02 -9.34
CA LEU A 168 -23.74 -0.60 -9.92
C LEU A 168 -24.93 -1.36 -9.31
N ARG A 169 -24.74 -2.65 -8.96
CA ARG A 169 -25.78 -3.49 -8.35
C ARG A 169 -25.93 -3.30 -6.84
N MET A 170 -24.96 -2.66 -6.17
CA MET A 170 -25.07 -2.36 -4.75
C MET A 170 -26.28 -1.46 -4.48
N GLN A 171 -26.89 -1.62 -3.31
CA GLN A 171 -28.00 -0.77 -2.87
C GLN A 171 -27.51 0.10 -1.72
N GLU A 172 -27.78 1.39 -1.81
CA GLU A 172 -27.53 2.30 -0.70
C GLU A 172 -28.65 2.17 0.32
N SER A 173 -28.27 2.09 1.60
CA SER A 173 -29.25 2.12 2.68
C SER A 173 -29.87 3.53 2.76
N ASN A 174 -31.14 3.69 2.42
CA ASN A 174 -31.85 4.98 2.43
C ASN A 174 -32.03 5.58 3.83
N ASN A 175 -31.57 4.92 4.87
CA ASN A 175 -31.51 5.49 6.20
C ASN A 175 -30.20 6.23 6.39
N ARG A 176 -30.16 7.49 5.97
CA ARG A 176 -29.19 8.42 6.57
C ARG A 176 -29.60 8.51 8.05
N PRO A 177 -28.68 8.26 9.00
CA PRO A 177 -28.96 8.50 10.40
C PRO A 177 -29.45 9.96 10.55
N GLU A 178 -30.51 10.21 11.34
CA GLU A 178 -30.98 11.58 11.63
C GLU A 178 -29.85 12.47 12.20
N GLU A 179 -28.85 11.87 12.89
CA GLU A 179 -27.61 12.53 13.31
C GLU A 179 -26.73 13.03 12.16
N CYS A 180 -26.84 12.45 10.94
CA CYS A 180 -26.17 12.98 9.73
C CYS A 180 -27.03 14.03 9.01
N LEU A 181 -28.33 14.12 9.30
CA LEU A 181 -29.24 15.13 8.76
C LEU A 181 -28.98 16.53 9.34
N ASP A 182 -28.46 16.62 10.56
CA ASP A 182 -28.03 17.90 11.14
C ASP A 182 -26.75 18.44 10.47
N LEU A 183 -25.94 17.57 9.88
CA LEU A 183 -24.79 17.97 9.04
C LEU A 183 -25.20 18.25 7.58
N SER A 184 -26.36 17.76 7.10
CA SER A 184 -26.88 18.03 5.75
C SER A 184 -27.60 19.37 5.62
N GLY A 185 -27.91 20.01 6.74
CA GLY A 185 -28.47 21.37 6.80
C GLY A 185 -27.42 22.48 6.64
N SER A 186 -26.18 22.21 6.97
CA SER A 186 -25.01 23.02 6.61
C SER A 186 -24.14 22.12 5.76
N GLY A 187 -24.09 22.30 4.44
CA GLY A 187 -23.28 21.49 3.55
C GLY A 187 -21.90 21.28 4.17
N ALA A 188 -21.65 20.05 4.70
CA ALA A 188 -20.36 19.69 5.26
C ALA A 188 -19.31 19.97 4.18
N SER A 189 -18.68 21.13 4.28
CA SER A 189 -17.77 21.60 3.26
C SER A 189 -16.52 20.72 3.31
N VAL A 190 -15.92 20.48 2.16
CA VAL A 190 -14.59 19.85 2.07
C VAL A 190 -13.64 20.46 3.11
N GLY A 191 -13.81 21.77 3.42
CA GLY A 191 -13.06 22.46 4.46
C GLY A 191 -13.28 21.93 5.88
N GLU A 192 -14.48 21.44 6.24
CA GLU A 192 -14.73 20.86 7.56
C GLU A 192 -14.06 19.50 7.72
N ALA A 193 -14.07 18.67 6.68
CA ALA A 193 -13.37 17.39 6.69
C ALA A 193 -11.85 17.59 6.86
N PHE A 194 -11.24 18.57 6.16
CA PHE A 194 -9.84 18.95 6.38
C PHE A 194 -9.61 19.45 7.82
N LYS A 195 -10.52 20.25 8.36
CA LYS A 195 -10.42 20.76 9.75
C LYS A 195 -10.44 19.62 10.76
N LEU A 196 -11.32 18.63 10.60
CA LEU A 196 -11.41 17.46 11.50
C LEU A 196 -10.12 16.61 11.42
N THR A 197 -9.61 16.36 10.21
CA THR A 197 -8.34 15.64 10.03
C THR A 197 -7.18 16.39 10.69
N PHE A 198 -7.14 17.72 10.54
CA PHE A 198 -6.12 18.55 11.18
C PHE A 198 -6.23 18.57 12.72
N GLN A 199 -7.45 18.56 13.25
CA GLN A 199 -7.69 18.44 14.69
C GLN A 199 -7.21 17.10 15.25
N ALA A 200 -7.44 15.99 14.52
CA ALA A 200 -6.92 14.68 14.91
C ALA A 200 -5.40 14.66 14.85
N GLY A 201 -4.77 15.26 13.84
CA GLY A 201 -3.31 15.42 13.79
C GLY A 201 -2.77 16.20 14.99
N LYS A 202 -3.43 17.30 15.37
CA LYS A 202 -3.06 18.09 16.55
C LYS A 202 -3.22 17.28 17.85
N TRP A 203 -4.26 16.46 17.98
CA TRP A 203 -4.45 15.56 19.12
C TRP A 203 -3.34 14.50 19.18
N ILE A 204 -2.96 13.90 18.06
CA ILE A 204 -1.86 12.94 17.97
C ILE A 204 -0.56 13.56 18.43
N LEU A 205 -0.24 14.78 17.95
CA LEU A 205 0.96 15.52 18.34
C LEU A 205 0.99 15.86 19.85
N LYS A 206 -0.19 16.03 20.48
CA LYS A 206 -0.33 16.29 21.91
C LYS A 206 -0.39 15.04 22.78
N THR A 207 -0.52 13.85 22.16
CA THR A 207 -0.62 12.58 22.86
C THR A 207 0.66 11.76 22.61
N PRO A 208 1.67 11.83 23.50
CA PRO A 208 3.00 11.27 23.26
C PRO A 208 3.02 9.81 22.83
N PHE A 209 2.18 8.97 23.42
CA PHE A 209 2.09 7.56 23.04
C PHE A 209 1.51 7.37 21.64
N ALA A 210 0.47 8.14 21.25
CA ALA A 210 -0.09 8.09 19.90
C ALA A 210 0.93 8.54 18.86
N LEU A 211 1.63 9.66 19.14
CA LEU A 211 2.69 10.18 18.29
C LEU A 211 3.80 9.15 18.06
N VAL A 212 4.28 8.51 19.14
CA VAL A 212 5.34 7.50 19.05
C VAL A 212 4.88 6.29 18.24
N ILE A 213 3.67 5.77 18.47
CA ILE A 213 3.15 4.62 17.71
C ILE A 213 2.99 4.93 16.23
N ILE A 214 2.45 6.10 15.88
CA ILE A 214 2.31 6.52 14.47
C ILE A 214 3.68 6.75 13.83
N ALA A 215 4.62 7.37 14.54
CA ALA A 215 5.96 7.63 14.02
C ALA A 215 6.76 6.34 13.76
N PHE A 216 6.62 5.32 14.62
CA PHE A 216 7.17 3.98 14.34
C PHE A 216 6.47 3.33 13.13
N GLY A 217 5.12 3.37 13.10
CA GLY A 217 4.38 2.87 11.94
C GLY A 217 4.80 3.54 10.64
N PHE A 218 4.95 4.86 10.66
CA PHE A 218 5.46 5.66 9.56
C PHE A 218 6.84 5.17 9.09
N LEU A 219 7.79 4.93 10.02
CA LEU A 219 9.14 4.47 9.68
C LEU A 219 9.14 3.06 9.08
N PHE A 220 8.41 2.12 9.66
CA PHE A 220 8.36 0.76 9.12
C PHE A 220 7.64 0.72 7.77
N ASP A 221 6.49 1.39 7.67
CA ASP A 221 5.66 1.36 6.48
C ASP A 221 6.40 1.88 5.25
N HIS A 222 6.96 3.11 5.30
CA HIS A 222 7.54 3.72 4.11
C HIS A 222 8.79 2.98 3.62
N VAL A 223 9.67 2.52 4.53
CA VAL A 223 10.88 1.78 4.14
C VAL A 223 10.51 0.44 3.51
N ILE A 224 9.65 -0.34 4.18
CA ILE A 224 9.31 -1.67 3.70
C ILE A 224 8.44 -1.58 2.45
N ARG A 225 7.44 -0.68 2.41
CA ARG A 225 6.56 -0.51 1.25
C ARG A 225 7.35 -0.11 -0.01
N MET A 226 8.37 0.74 0.13
CA MET A 226 9.24 1.08 -0.99
C MET A 226 9.95 -0.16 -1.55
N LEU A 227 10.53 -0.99 -0.69
CA LEU A 227 11.20 -2.22 -1.11
C LEU A 227 10.23 -3.22 -1.74
N LEU A 228 9.03 -3.39 -1.18
CA LEU A 228 8.00 -4.26 -1.76
C LEU A 228 7.58 -3.80 -3.16
N THR A 229 7.58 -2.50 -3.41
CA THR A 229 7.31 -1.93 -4.74
C THR A 229 8.41 -2.31 -5.75
N LEU A 230 9.64 -2.50 -5.28
CA LEU A 230 10.80 -2.88 -6.10
C LEU A 230 11.00 -4.40 -6.20
N ASN A 231 10.14 -5.21 -5.61
CA ASN A 231 10.30 -6.67 -5.54
C ASN A 231 10.50 -7.34 -6.90
N SER A 232 9.78 -6.90 -7.95
CA SER A 232 9.91 -7.51 -9.28
C SER A 232 11.33 -7.39 -9.85
N GLN A 233 11.98 -6.24 -9.69
CA GLN A 233 13.37 -6.07 -10.10
C GLN A 233 14.32 -6.85 -9.18
N TYR A 234 14.10 -6.79 -7.87
CA TYR A 234 14.87 -7.54 -6.89
C TYR A 234 14.86 -9.04 -7.17
N TYR A 235 13.69 -9.62 -7.50
CA TYR A 235 13.57 -11.05 -7.82
C TYR A 235 14.33 -11.45 -9.08
N ARG A 236 14.42 -10.57 -10.09
CA ARG A 236 15.27 -10.80 -11.27
C ARG A 236 16.75 -10.82 -10.91
N GLU A 237 17.21 -9.87 -10.09
CA GLU A 237 18.60 -9.79 -9.64
C GLU A 237 19.04 -11.01 -8.81
N ILE A 238 18.15 -11.60 -8.02
CA ILE A 238 18.41 -12.86 -7.31
C ILE A 238 18.10 -14.12 -8.15
N GLN A 239 17.97 -13.96 -9.48
CA GLN A 239 17.83 -15.03 -10.46
C GLN A 239 16.58 -15.89 -10.32
N LEU A 240 15.48 -15.36 -9.79
CA LEU A 240 14.20 -16.05 -9.73
C LEU A 240 13.50 -16.05 -11.08
N PRO A 241 12.96 -17.20 -11.55
CA PRO A 241 12.12 -17.23 -12.75
C PRO A 241 10.87 -16.34 -12.57
N GLU A 242 10.49 -15.58 -13.60
CA GLU A 242 9.35 -14.65 -13.51
C GLU A 242 8.02 -15.36 -13.17
N ALA A 243 7.83 -16.60 -13.66
CA ALA A 243 6.68 -17.42 -13.29
C ALA A 243 6.57 -17.71 -11.79
N SER A 244 7.68 -17.63 -11.04
CA SER A 244 7.68 -17.84 -9.59
C SER A 244 7.18 -16.62 -8.79
N PHE A 245 7.14 -15.42 -9.39
CA PHE A 245 6.75 -14.19 -8.69
C PHE A 245 5.30 -14.27 -8.17
N GLY A 246 4.39 -14.82 -8.96
CA GLY A 246 3.01 -15.04 -8.54
C GLY A 246 2.89 -16.10 -7.43
N LEU A 247 3.72 -17.15 -7.48
CA LEU A 247 3.74 -18.17 -6.43
C LEU A 247 4.23 -17.59 -5.10
N ILE A 248 5.25 -16.71 -5.12
CA ILE A 248 5.73 -16.01 -3.93
C ILE A 248 4.60 -15.15 -3.35
N GLY A 249 3.89 -14.38 -4.19
CA GLY A 249 2.72 -13.62 -3.77
C GLY A 249 1.63 -14.49 -3.15
N SER A 250 1.37 -15.67 -3.72
CA SER A 250 0.40 -16.64 -3.19
C SER A 250 0.82 -17.19 -1.82
N VAL A 251 2.11 -17.55 -1.66
CA VAL A 251 2.65 -17.96 -0.34
C VAL A 251 2.53 -16.84 0.68
N MET A 252 2.80 -15.58 0.27
CA MET A 252 2.61 -14.42 1.15
C MET A 252 1.15 -14.22 1.57
N ALA A 253 0.19 -14.48 0.71
CA ALA A 253 -1.22 -14.43 1.08
C ALA A 253 -1.58 -15.51 2.13
N ILE A 254 -0.98 -16.71 2.03
CA ILE A 254 -1.14 -17.77 3.07
C ILE A 254 -0.49 -17.32 4.38
N VAL A 255 0.73 -16.77 4.35
CA VAL A 255 1.41 -16.19 5.52
C VAL A 255 0.53 -15.09 6.15
N GLY A 256 -0.15 -14.29 5.32
CA GLY A 256 -1.12 -13.28 5.73
C GLY A 256 -2.31 -13.80 6.55
N LEU A 257 -2.64 -15.07 6.49
CA LEU A 257 -3.65 -15.69 7.37
C LEU A 257 -3.12 -15.97 8.78
N VAL A 258 -1.81 -16.16 8.92
CA VAL A 258 -1.14 -16.53 10.20
C VAL A 258 -0.65 -15.29 10.94
N ILE A 259 -0.11 -14.31 10.24
CA ILE A 259 0.54 -13.12 10.82
C ILE A 259 -0.38 -12.34 11.77
N PRO A 260 -1.68 -12.10 11.50
CA PRO A 260 -2.55 -11.39 12.43
C PRO A 260 -2.72 -12.13 13.76
N ARG A 261 -2.72 -13.47 13.77
CA ARG A 261 -2.78 -14.28 15.00
C ARG A 261 -1.49 -14.15 15.81
N LEU A 262 -0.34 -14.18 15.14
CA LEU A 262 0.95 -13.96 15.79
C LEU A 262 1.04 -12.54 16.37
N ALA A 263 0.60 -11.53 15.64
CA ALA A 263 0.57 -10.15 16.08
C ALA A 263 -0.34 -9.98 17.31
N LEU A 264 -1.52 -10.60 17.29
CA LEU A 264 -2.43 -10.61 18.46
C LEU A 264 -1.78 -11.27 19.68
N TYR A 265 -1.17 -12.44 19.51
CA TYR A 265 -0.45 -13.13 20.60
C TYR A 265 0.65 -12.23 21.20
N LEU A 266 1.43 -11.56 20.35
CA LEU A 266 2.48 -10.66 20.81
C LEU A 266 1.93 -9.42 21.54
N THR A 267 0.77 -8.88 21.12
CA THR A 267 0.14 -7.76 21.83
C THR A 267 -0.41 -8.14 23.20
N GLN A 268 -0.77 -9.41 23.40
CA GLN A 268 -1.27 -9.93 24.66
C GLN A 268 -0.14 -10.35 25.61
N SER A 269 0.98 -10.86 25.08
CA SER A 269 2.08 -11.42 25.85
C SER A 269 3.23 -10.46 26.12
N GLN A 270 3.40 -9.41 25.28
CA GLN A 270 4.53 -8.51 25.35
C GLN A 270 4.10 -7.04 25.48
N THR A 271 5.03 -6.21 25.99
CA THR A 271 4.80 -4.75 26.03
C THR A 271 4.93 -4.12 24.64
N PRO A 272 4.29 -2.97 24.37
CA PRO A 272 4.43 -2.26 23.09
C PRO A 272 5.90 -1.98 22.71
N ALA A 273 6.73 -1.61 23.70
CA ALA A 273 8.15 -1.36 23.47
C ALA A 273 8.91 -2.62 23.02
N LYS A 274 8.65 -3.78 23.63
CA LYS A 274 9.26 -5.06 23.22
C LYS A 274 8.81 -5.46 21.83
N ASN A 275 7.53 -5.29 21.48
CA ASN A 275 7.00 -5.59 20.18
C ASN A 275 7.67 -4.72 19.09
N LEU A 276 7.86 -3.42 19.35
CA LEU A 276 8.57 -2.53 18.45
C LEU A 276 10.05 -2.89 18.30
N MET A 277 10.72 -3.32 19.40
CA MET A 277 12.11 -3.80 19.32
C MET A 277 12.23 -5.09 18.51
N ILE A 278 11.31 -6.04 18.65
CA ILE A 278 11.27 -7.27 17.86
C ILE A 278 11.12 -6.91 16.37
N LEU A 279 10.14 -6.06 16.03
CA LEU A 279 9.96 -5.60 14.64
C LEU A 279 11.21 -4.89 14.12
N SER A 280 11.85 -4.02 14.91
CA SER A 280 13.06 -3.29 14.50
C SER A 280 14.20 -4.23 14.17
N PHE A 281 14.41 -5.24 15.02
CA PHE A 281 15.45 -6.24 14.82
C PHE A 281 15.23 -7.04 13.53
N PHE A 282 14.03 -7.57 13.33
CA PHE A 282 13.73 -8.35 12.13
C PHE A 282 13.67 -7.48 10.87
N THR A 283 13.23 -6.22 10.97
CA THR A 283 13.31 -5.28 9.84
C THR A 283 14.75 -5.06 9.41
N PHE A 284 15.64 -4.75 10.36
CA PHE A 284 17.06 -4.57 10.04
C PHE A 284 17.68 -5.82 9.42
N LEU A 285 17.39 -7.00 9.99
CA LEU A 285 17.87 -8.28 9.47
C LEU A 285 17.34 -8.53 8.04
N GLY A 286 16.06 -8.23 7.78
CA GLY A 286 15.46 -8.34 6.44
C GLY A 286 16.09 -7.39 5.43
N LEU A 287 16.30 -6.13 5.82
CA LEU A 287 16.97 -5.13 4.97
C LEU A 287 18.38 -5.55 4.62
N MET A 288 19.17 -6.00 5.62
CA MET A 288 20.51 -6.54 5.39
C MET A 288 20.49 -7.76 4.47
N GLY A 289 19.55 -8.70 4.72
CA GLY A 289 19.42 -9.90 3.90
C GLY A 289 19.09 -9.58 2.43
N MET A 290 18.24 -8.56 2.17
CA MET A 290 17.98 -8.10 0.80
C MET A 290 19.21 -7.43 0.16
N ALA A 291 20.00 -6.66 0.92
CA ALA A 291 21.18 -5.97 0.41
C ALA A 291 22.30 -6.92 -0.09
N PHE A 292 22.30 -8.17 0.37
CA PHE A 292 23.30 -9.17 -0.08
C PHE A 292 22.93 -9.88 -1.40
N PHE A 293 21.74 -9.72 -1.92
CA PHE A 293 21.28 -10.32 -3.18
C PHE A 293 21.60 -11.82 -3.31
N PHE A 294 21.40 -12.60 -2.24
CA PHE A 294 21.66 -14.05 -2.30
C PHE A 294 20.81 -14.70 -3.39
N PRO A 295 21.42 -15.36 -4.40
CA PRO A 295 20.68 -16.02 -5.46
C PRO A 295 19.64 -16.99 -4.89
N TYR A 296 18.42 -16.93 -5.39
CA TYR A 296 17.23 -17.68 -4.95
C TYR A 296 16.82 -17.45 -3.48
N PHE A 297 17.76 -17.46 -2.54
CA PHE A 297 17.50 -17.34 -1.10
C PHE A 297 17.12 -15.91 -0.66
N GLY A 298 17.40 -14.90 -1.45
CA GLY A 298 17.00 -13.52 -1.19
C GLY A 298 15.48 -13.33 -1.09
N VAL A 299 14.68 -14.30 -1.54
CA VAL A 299 13.22 -14.29 -1.35
C VAL A 299 12.84 -14.36 0.13
N VAL A 300 13.63 -15.03 0.97
CA VAL A 300 13.32 -15.18 2.41
C VAL A 300 13.29 -13.84 3.15
N PRO A 301 14.33 -12.97 3.08
CA PRO A 301 14.26 -11.65 3.70
C PRO A 301 13.15 -10.76 3.10
N ALA A 302 12.87 -10.85 1.80
CA ALA A 302 11.76 -10.11 1.19
C ALA A 302 10.39 -10.54 1.76
N MET A 303 10.17 -11.85 1.92
CA MET A 303 8.98 -12.41 2.55
C MET A 303 8.88 -12.00 4.03
N MET A 304 10.01 -12.01 4.75
CA MET A 304 10.06 -11.55 6.14
C MET A 304 9.63 -10.08 6.26
N LEU A 305 10.11 -9.19 5.41
CA LEU A 305 9.69 -7.79 5.39
C LEU A 305 8.21 -7.63 5.07
N SER A 306 7.68 -8.44 4.16
CA SER A 306 6.24 -8.47 3.87
C SER A 306 5.39 -8.89 5.09
N ALA A 307 5.86 -9.84 5.89
CA ALA A 307 5.21 -10.21 7.15
C ALA A 307 5.29 -9.09 8.18
N ILE A 308 6.44 -8.40 8.26
CA ILE A 308 6.66 -7.30 9.21
C ILE A 308 5.74 -6.11 8.93
N ILE A 309 5.53 -5.73 7.68
CA ILE A 309 4.62 -4.61 7.37
C ILE A 309 3.18 -4.93 7.79
N MET A 310 2.73 -6.18 7.62
CA MET A 310 1.42 -6.62 8.11
C MET A 310 1.32 -6.53 9.64
N MET A 311 2.36 -6.99 10.35
CA MET A 311 2.44 -6.86 11.82
C MET A 311 2.46 -5.39 12.25
N THR A 312 3.18 -4.53 11.52
CA THR A 312 3.24 -3.09 11.79
C THR A 312 1.85 -2.46 11.71
N HIS A 313 1.10 -2.72 10.65
CA HIS A 313 -0.27 -2.22 10.49
C HIS A 313 -1.19 -2.73 11.61
N PHE A 314 -1.06 -4.00 11.99
CA PHE A 314 -1.81 -4.56 13.12
C PHE A 314 -1.47 -3.84 14.43
N PHE A 315 -0.19 -3.69 14.77
CA PHE A 315 0.24 -3.07 16.03
C PHE A 315 -0.17 -1.61 16.12
N VAL A 316 0.03 -0.84 15.04
CA VAL A 316 -0.36 0.56 15.02
C VAL A 316 -1.87 0.70 15.21
N SER A 317 -2.67 -0.09 14.49
CA SER A 317 -4.13 -0.09 14.64
C SER A 317 -4.55 -0.53 16.03
N HIS A 318 -3.99 -1.61 16.57
CA HIS A 318 -4.32 -2.13 17.90
C HIS A 318 -4.03 -1.10 18.99
N TYR A 319 -2.80 -0.56 19.04
CA TYR A 319 -2.40 0.37 20.10
C TYR A 319 -3.11 1.72 19.98
N LEU A 320 -3.30 2.22 18.75
CA LEU A 320 -3.97 3.49 18.52
C LEU A 320 -5.46 3.43 18.91
N ASN A 321 -6.16 2.36 18.51
CA ASN A 321 -7.57 2.16 18.89
C ASN A 321 -7.77 2.06 20.41
N ARG A 322 -6.80 1.50 21.14
CA ARG A 322 -6.88 1.33 22.58
C ARG A 322 -6.86 2.66 23.34
N ILE A 323 -6.15 3.67 22.83
CA ILE A 323 -5.97 4.96 23.49
C ILE A 323 -6.88 6.05 22.93
N THR A 324 -7.45 5.85 21.74
CA THR A 324 -8.25 6.88 21.07
C THR A 324 -9.70 6.85 21.56
N PRO A 325 -10.24 7.98 22.05
CA PRO A 325 -11.65 8.12 22.39
C PRO A 325 -12.56 7.78 21.21
N SER A 326 -13.73 7.18 21.48
CA SER A 326 -14.63 6.71 20.42
C SER A 326 -15.03 7.80 19.42
N HIS A 327 -15.27 9.03 19.90
CA HIS A 327 -15.68 10.16 19.07
C HIS A 327 -14.57 10.72 18.16
N GLN A 328 -13.32 10.30 18.36
CA GLN A 328 -12.16 10.73 17.53
C GLN A 328 -11.50 9.56 16.78
N ARG A 329 -12.02 8.34 16.95
CA ARG A 329 -11.34 7.13 16.47
C ARG A 329 -11.21 7.08 14.96
N ALA A 330 -12.33 7.32 14.25
CA ALA A 330 -12.33 7.32 12.79
C ALA A 330 -11.38 8.37 12.21
N THR A 331 -11.44 9.59 12.73
CA THR A 331 -10.57 10.70 12.29
C THR A 331 -9.09 10.41 12.59
N THR A 332 -8.78 9.80 13.74
CA THR A 332 -7.39 9.44 14.10
C THR A 332 -6.84 8.34 13.17
N LEU A 333 -7.67 7.36 12.79
CA LEU A 333 -7.30 6.30 11.86
C LEU A 333 -7.12 6.83 10.44
N SER A 334 -7.97 7.78 9.99
CA SER A 334 -7.78 8.47 8.71
C SER A 334 -6.48 9.27 8.68
N PHE A 335 -6.14 9.98 9.77
CA PHE A 335 -4.86 10.67 9.86
C PHE A 335 -3.67 9.71 9.81
N LYS A 336 -3.78 8.52 10.41
CA LYS A 336 -2.77 7.46 10.29
C LYS A 336 -2.59 7.06 8.81
N GLY A 337 -3.68 6.81 8.08
CA GLY A 337 -3.63 6.46 6.66
C GLY A 337 -2.97 7.55 5.82
N LEU A 338 -3.42 8.79 5.98
CA LEU A 338 -2.83 9.96 5.34
C LEU A 338 -1.31 10.08 5.64
N SER A 339 -0.90 9.87 6.89
CA SER A 339 0.51 9.94 7.29
C SER A 339 1.34 8.87 6.59
N PHE A 340 0.84 7.65 6.46
CA PHE A 340 1.53 6.54 5.80
C PHE A 340 1.67 6.78 4.29
N ASN A 341 0.64 7.30 3.64
CA ASN A 341 0.69 7.63 2.21
C ASN A 341 1.66 8.80 1.93
N LEU A 342 1.68 9.81 2.79
CA LEU A 342 2.65 10.89 2.73
C LEU A 342 4.09 10.38 2.91
N ALA A 343 4.30 9.46 3.86
CA ALA A 343 5.59 8.82 4.11
C ALA A 343 6.09 8.05 2.89
N TYR A 344 5.19 7.31 2.24
CA TYR A 344 5.51 6.57 1.02
C TYR A 344 5.86 7.50 -0.15
N GLY A 345 5.16 8.61 -0.30
CA GLY A 345 5.54 9.64 -1.27
C GLY A 345 6.92 10.23 -0.97
N LEU A 346 7.19 10.55 0.29
CA LEU A 346 8.47 11.11 0.71
C LEU A 346 9.65 10.16 0.44
N ILE A 347 9.54 8.88 0.78
CA ILE A 347 10.62 7.90 0.51
C ILE A 347 10.85 7.73 -1.00
N GLY A 348 9.80 7.84 -1.83
CA GLY A 348 9.96 7.84 -3.29
C GLY A 348 10.81 9.00 -3.80
N VAL A 349 10.63 10.20 -3.24
CA VAL A 349 11.49 11.37 -3.54
C VAL A 349 12.91 11.14 -3.07
N LEU A 350 13.11 10.68 -1.83
CA LEU A 350 14.44 10.40 -1.28
C LEU A 350 15.17 9.33 -2.10
N TYR A 351 14.45 8.28 -2.53
CA TYR A 351 15.00 7.24 -3.37
C TYR A 351 15.39 7.76 -4.76
N SER A 352 14.56 8.61 -5.38
CA SER A 352 14.90 9.27 -6.65
C SER A 352 16.18 10.10 -6.54
N ILE A 353 16.34 10.85 -5.45
CA ILE A 353 17.57 11.63 -5.17
C ILE A 353 18.77 10.70 -5.00
N LEU A 354 18.62 9.59 -4.28
CA LEU A 354 19.68 8.59 -4.11
C LEU A 354 20.13 8.02 -5.45
N LEU A 355 19.19 7.62 -6.33
CA LEU A 355 19.52 7.09 -7.66
C LEU A 355 20.22 8.13 -8.52
N ALA A 356 19.77 9.40 -8.49
CA ALA A 356 20.41 10.50 -9.19
C ALA A 356 21.85 10.77 -8.70
N PHE A 357 22.12 10.52 -7.42
CA PHE A 357 23.45 10.64 -6.82
C PHE A 357 24.37 9.46 -7.19
N LEU A 358 23.88 8.23 -7.15
CA LEU A 358 24.67 7.01 -7.39
C LEU A 358 25.04 6.83 -8.86
N ARG A 359 24.11 7.16 -9.79
CA ARG A 359 24.31 6.92 -11.23
C ARG A 359 25.58 7.55 -11.81
N PRO A 360 25.89 8.85 -11.62
CA PRO A 360 27.12 9.44 -12.16
C PRO A 360 28.37 8.88 -11.53
N GLN A 361 28.32 8.46 -10.26
CA GLN A 361 29.48 7.85 -9.58
C GLN A 361 29.80 6.48 -10.15
N LEU A 362 28.78 5.63 -10.35
CA LEU A 362 28.98 4.30 -10.92
C LEU A 362 29.35 4.37 -12.40
N ALA A 363 28.83 5.32 -13.16
CA ALA A 363 29.23 5.57 -14.54
C ALA A 363 30.69 6.01 -14.65
N ALA A 364 31.19 6.83 -13.72
CA ALA A 364 32.58 7.29 -13.69
C ALA A 364 33.57 6.17 -13.29
N THR A 365 33.16 5.27 -12.39
CA THR A 365 34.01 4.14 -11.95
C THR A 365 34.02 2.98 -12.94
N ASN A 366 33.00 2.88 -13.83
CA ASN A 366 32.86 1.81 -14.80
C ASN A 366 32.67 2.37 -16.24
N PRO A 367 33.69 3.03 -16.80
CA PRO A 367 33.59 3.58 -18.15
C PRO A 367 33.47 2.45 -19.19
N GLY A 368 32.37 2.42 -19.93
CA GLY A 368 32.10 1.38 -20.93
C GLY A 368 31.00 0.38 -20.55
N MET A 369 30.46 0.47 -19.34
CA MET A 369 29.27 -0.29 -18.97
C MET A 369 28.08 0.15 -19.83
N ASP A 370 27.31 -0.79 -20.32
CA ASP A 370 26.12 -0.44 -21.06
C ASP A 370 25.05 0.20 -20.14
N ARG A 371 24.02 0.80 -20.72
CA ARG A 371 23.01 1.52 -19.94
C ARG A 371 22.21 0.60 -19.04
N LEU A 372 21.92 -0.63 -19.45
CA LEU A 372 21.12 -1.57 -18.68
C LEU A 372 21.91 -2.08 -17.49
N ASP A 373 23.15 -2.47 -17.69
CA ASP A 373 24.05 -2.92 -16.63
C ASP A 373 24.30 -1.82 -15.61
N LEU A 374 24.45 -0.56 -16.07
CA LEU A 374 24.56 0.59 -15.18
C LEU A 374 23.31 0.77 -14.29
N GLU A 375 22.11 0.68 -14.85
CA GLU A 375 20.89 0.81 -14.07
C GLU A 375 20.73 -0.35 -13.06
N ASN A 376 21.13 -1.57 -13.42
CA ASN A 376 21.14 -2.70 -12.49
C ASN A 376 22.17 -2.50 -11.38
N ALA A 377 23.37 -2.02 -11.69
CA ALA A 377 24.39 -1.71 -10.70
C ALA A 377 23.93 -0.61 -9.73
N VAL A 378 23.30 0.46 -10.24
CA VAL A 378 22.70 1.53 -9.44
C VAL A 378 21.63 0.98 -8.52
N PHE A 379 20.78 0.08 -9.01
CA PHE A 379 19.74 -0.58 -8.20
C PHE A 379 20.36 -1.41 -7.07
N ILE A 380 21.34 -2.26 -7.38
CA ILE A 380 22.02 -3.12 -6.40
C ILE A 380 22.68 -2.26 -5.31
N ASP A 381 23.42 -1.21 -5.70
CA ASP A 381 24.08 -0.32 -4.74
C ASP A 381 23.07 0.44 -3.86
N SER A 382 21.95 0.89 -4.46
CA SER A 382 20.89 1.60 -3.74
C SER A 382 20.27 0.77 -2.63
N MET A 383 20.18 -0.56 -2.80
CA MET A 383 19.61 -1.47 -1.78
C MET A 383 20.49 -1.54 -0.52
N GLY A 384 21.81 -1.35 -0.66
CA GLY A 384 22.73 -1.28 0.48
C GLY A 384 22.53 -0.08 1.40
N TRP A 385 21.84 0.97 0.94
CA TRP A 385 21.57 2.17 1.74
C TRP A 385 20.37 2.02 2.69
N PHE A 386 19.40 1.17 2.40
CA PHE A 386 18.19 1.02 3.22
C PHE A 386 18.45 0.56 4.65
N PRO A 387 19.35 -0.41 4.95
CA PRO A 387 19.66 -0.80 6.33
C PRO A 387 20.22 0.38 7.15
N TRP A 388 21.10 1.18 6.57
CA TRP A 388 21.71 2.33 7.24
C TRP A 388 20.72 3.47 7.45
N TYR A 389 19.92 3.77 6.43
CA TYR A 389 18.82 4.73 6.55
C TYR A 389 17.86 4.34 7.68
N PHE A 390 17.48 3.06 7.74
CA PHE A 390 16.59 2.55 8.79
C PHE A 390 17.20 2.68 10.18
N ILE A 391 18.48 2.33 10.38
CA ILE A 391 19.16 2.48 11.67
C ILE A 391 19.22 3.95 12.11
N VAL A 392 19.65 4.84 11.22
CA VAL A 392 19.82 6.26 11.57
C VAL A 392 18.46 6.88 11.95
N THR A 393 17.42 6.63 11.16
CA THR A 393 16.08 7.13 11.42
C THR A 393 15.45 6.49 12.68
N MET A 394 15.70 5.19 12.91
CA MET A 394 15.26 4.48 14.10
C MET A 394 15.92 5.03 15.37
N LEU A 395 17.21 5.27 15.37
CA LEU A 395 17.91 5.86 16.50
C LEU A 395 17.38 7.28 16.81
N GLY A 396 17.19 8.09 15.79
CA GLY A 396 16.55 9.41 15.93
C GLY A 396 15.16 9.32 16.56
N LEU A 397 14.34 8.37 16.08
CA LEU A 397 12.99 8.15 16.60
C LEU A 397 13.01 7.66 18.05
N LEU A 398 13.94 6.77 18.43
CA LEU A 398 14.10 6.32 19.80
C LEU A 398 14.48 7.46 20.77
N VAL A 399 15.32 8.39 20.33
CA VAL A 399 15.68 9.58 21.13
C VAL A 399 14.44 10.45 21.34
N ILE A 400 13.69 10.74 20.28
CA ILE A 400 12.45 11.52 20.33
C ILE A 400 11.41 10.84 21.23
N ALA A 401 11.21 9.53 21.06
CA ALA A 401 10.27 8.75 21.85
C ALA A 401 10.61 8.80 23.36
N ARG A 402 11.89 8.61 23.71
CA ARG A 402 12.34 8.72 25.11
C ARG A 402 12.08 10.10 25.69
N TRP A 403 12.37 11.15 24.92
CA TRP A 403 12.15 12.53 25.36
C TRP A 403 10.66 12.84 25.57
N GLN A 404 9.81 12.45 24.63
CA GLN A 404 8.36 12.67 24.69
C GLN A 404 7.70 11.90 25.84
N LEU A 405 8.05 10.63 26.05
CA LEU A 405 7.47 9.80 27.09
C LEU A 405 7.94 10.20 28.50
N LYS A 406 9.20 10.62 28.65
CA LYS A 406 9.73 11.11 29.93
C LYS A 406 9.05 12.39 30.41
N ASN A 407 8.77 13.31 29.49
CA ASN A 407 8.08 14.56 29.83
C ASN A 407 6.63 14.34 30.31
N THR A 408 6.00 13.25 29.89
CA THR A 408 4.63 12.89 30.32
C THR A 408 4.58 12.34 31.74
N ASP A 409 5.61 11.60 32.16
CA ASP A 409 5.71 11.07 33.54
C ASP A 409 6.01 12.17 34.58
N VAL A 410 6.69 13.24 34.18
CA VAL A 410 6.96 14.42 35.02
C VAL A 410 5.66 15.21 35.26
N HIS A 411 4.80 15.38 34.24
CA HIS A 411 3.52 16.09 34.36
C HIS A 411 2.43 15.30 35.11
N LYS A 412 2.58 13.98 35.30
CA LYS A 412 1.67 13.18 36.12
C LYS A 412 2.09 13.11 37.58
N ARG A 413 3.32 13.56 37.93
CA ARG A 413 3.88 13.58 39.31
C ARG A 413 3.89 15.00 39.92
N ALA A 414 3.55 16.05 39.15
CA ALA A 414 3.31 17.40 39.60
C ALA A 414 1.78 17.70 39.61
#